data_c32438ecf8807555502b38b0d437fe1a
#
_entry.id   c32438ecf8807555502b38b0d437fe1a
#
_cell.length_a   1.000
_cell.length_b   1.000
_cell.length_c   1.000
_cell.angle_alpha   90.00
_cell.angle_beta   90.00
_cell.angle_gamma   90.00
#
_symmetry.space_group_name_H-M   'P 1'
#
loop_
_entity.id
_entity.type
_entity.pdbx_description
1 polymer ?
#
loop_
_entity_poly.entity_id
_entity_poly.type
_entity_poly.pdbx_seq_one_letter_code
_entity_poly.pdbx_strand_id
1 'polypeptide(L)'
;MKKFMLRQNRLVMSDAAKLKEGSIVVIGCSSSEVAGGTIGHNSSLETAQAVFKGIYEVLCERKIYLAAQCCEHLNRAIIVEREAVPNAEIVNVVPQPKAGGSFATTAYRTFKDPVALEEIKADAGLDIGGTLIGMHLKRVAVPVRLGIDRIGQAILLAARTRPKFIGGCRAVYDDRL
;
A
#
# COMPACT_ATOMS: atom_id res chain seq x y z
N MET A 1 -20.61 -14.07 -1.97
CA MET A 1 -19.42 -14.83 -2.36
C MET A 1 -18.14 -13.99 -2.43
N LYS A 2 -18.08 -12.81 -3.12
CA LYS A 2 -16.89 -11.93 -3.18
C LYS A 2 -16.36 -11.42 -1.82
N LYS A 3 -17.24 -11.17 -0.85
CA LYS A 3 -16.88 -10.68 0.50
C LYS A 3 -16.15 -11.75 1.35
N PHE A 4 -16.42 -13.02 1.13
CA PHE A 4 -15.82 -14.16 1.84
C PHE A 4 -14.42 -14.48 1.33
N MET A 5 -14.17 -14.39 0.02
CA MET A 5 -12.85 -14.61 -0.59
C MET A 5 -11.81 -13.56 -0.16
N LEU A 6 -12.23 -12.29 -0.02
CA LEU A 6 -11.35 -11.24 0.50
C LEU A 6 -10.92 -11.52 1.95
N ARG A 7 -11.79 -12.07 2.82
CA ARG A 7 -11.44 -12.41 4.20
C ARG A 7 -10.40 -13.52 4.32
N GLN A 8 -10.50 -14.60 3.57
CA GLN A 8 -9.52 -15.70 3.61
C GLN A 8 -8.14 -15.31 3.06
N ASN A 9 -8.08 -14.51 1.98
CA ASN A 9 -6.81 -14.02 1.43
C ASN A 9 -6.17 -12.86 2.22
N ARG A 10 -6.92 -12.24 3.12
CA ARG A 10 -6.49 -11.17 4.04
C ARG A 10 -5.48 -11.63 5.09
N LEU A 11 -5.63 -12.87 5.62
CA LEU A 11 -4.68 -13.45 6.57
C LEU A 11 -3.30 -13.69 5.94
N VAL A 12 -3.29 -14.08 4.66
CA VAL A 12 -2.08 -14.53 3.97
C VAL A 12 -1.03 -13.42 3.79
N MET A 13 -1.43 -12.15 3.56
CA MET A 13 -0.45 -11.08 3.33
C MET A 13 0.29 -10.67 4.61
N SER A 14 -0.43 -10.42 5.69
CA SER A 14 0.19 -9.95 6.94
C SER A 14 1.11 -11.00 7.55
N ASP A 15 0.76 -12.28 7.42
CA ASP A 15 1.56 -13.39 7.92
C ASP A 15 2.75 -13.64 6.97
N ALA A 16 2.53 -13.65 5.66
CA ALA A 16 3.58 -13.79 4.66
C ALA A 16 4.57 -12.62 4.65
N ALA A 17 4.11 -11.41 5.00
CA ALA A 17 4.94 -10.22 5.11
C ALA A 17 5.55 -10.01 6.50
N LYS A 18 5.27 -10.88 7.48
CA LYS A 18 5.76 -10.77 8.88
C LYS A 18 5.43 -9.41 9.51
N LEU A 19 4.26 -8.84 9.20
CA LEU A 19 3.86 -7.53 9.71
C LEU A 19 3.52 -7.58 11.20
N LYS A 20 3.90 -6.52 11.89
CA LYS A 20 3.65 -6.31 13.33
C LYS A 20 2.71 -5.12 13.52
N GLU A 21 2.13 -4.99 14.69
CA GLU A 21 1.44 -3.75 15.11
C GLU A 21 2.35 -2.53 14.88
N GLY A 22 1.81 -1.46 14.32
CA GLY A 22 2.56 -0.25 13.94
C GLY A 22 3.31 -0.33 12.61
N SER A 23 3.34 -1.49 11.94
CA SER A 23 3.91 -1.59 10.58
C SER A 23 3.14 -0.72 9.59
N ILE A 24 3.83 -0.24 8.56
CA ILE A 24 3.25 0.56 7.49
C ILE A 24 3.22 -0.25 6.19
N VAL A 25 2.06 -0.30 5.54
CA VAL A 25 1.86 -0.94 4.24
C VAL A 25 1.54 0.11 3.19
N VAL A 26 2.41 0.28 2.20
CA VAL A 26 2.13 1.17 1.07
C VAL A 26 1.24 0.46 0.04
N ILE A 27 0.24 1.17 -0.45
CA ILE A 27 -0.70 0.64 -1.44
C ILE A 27 -0.83 1.62 -2.60
N GLY A 28 -0.45 1.15 -3.78
CA GLY A 28 -0.78 1.78 -5.04
C GLY A 28 -1.96 1.05 -5.67
N CYS A 29 -2.97 1.78 -6.14
CA CYS A 29 -4.15 1.16 -6.71
C CYS A 29 -4.68 1.96 -7.92
N SER A 30 -4.76 1.29 -9.05
CA SER A 30 -5.48 1.77 -10.23
C SER A 30 -6.91 1.24 -10.23
N SER A 31 -7.88 2.08 -9.87
CA SER A 31 -9.29 1.72 -9.95
C SER A 31 -9.77 1.45 -11.37
N SER A 32 -9.13 2.04 -12.39
CA SER A 32 -9.38 1.77 -13.79
C SER A 32 -9.02 0.33 -14.15
N GLU A 33 -7.82 -0.13 -13.79
CA GLU A 33 -7.37 -1.51 -14.01
C GLU A 33 -8.25 -2.52 -13.27
N VAL A 34 -8.66 -2.21 -12.04
CA VAL A 34 -9.59 -3.07 -11.26
C VAL A 34 -10.91 -3.25 -12.00
N ALA A 35 -11.42 -2.20 -12.65
CA ALA A 35 -12.65 -2.22 -13.43
C ALA A 35 -12.48 -2.81 -14.85
N GLY A 36 -11.26 -3.12 -15.30
CA GLY A 36 -10.96 -3.66 -16.63
C GLY A 36 -10.68 -2.61 -17.69
N GLY A 37 -10.44 -1.36 -17.30
CA GLY A 37 -9.99 -0.28 -18.19
C GLY A 37 -8.48 -0.05 -18.10
N THR A 38 -7.97 0.88 -18.92
CA THR A 38 -6.56 1.28 -18.89
C THR A 38 -6.32 2.27 -17.75
N ILE A 39 -5.15 2.16 -17.11
CA ILE A 39 -4.72 3.04 -16.01
C ILE A 39 -4.93 4.52 -16.36
N GLY A 40 -5.55 5.26 -15.45
CA GLY A 40 -5.79 6.71 -15.59
C GLY A 40 -7.00 7.13 -16.47
N HIS A 41 -7.62 6.23 -17.23
CA HIS A 41 -8.68 6.61 -18.19
C HIS A 41 -10.09 6.57 -17.62
N ASN A 42 -10.46 5.55 -16.86
CA ASN A 42 -11.81 5.36 -16.30
C ASN A 42 -11.77 5.14 -14.78
N SER A 43 -11.14 6.07 -14.06
CA SER A 43 -11.06 5.96 -12.60
C SER A 43 -12.48 5.98 -11.99
N SER A 44 -12.82 4.93 -11.24
CA SER A 44 -14.08 4.82 -10.52
C SER A 44 -13.84 5.06 -9.03
N LEU A 45 -14.48 6.10 -8.50
CA LEU A 45 -14.43 6.39 -7.06
C LEU A 45 -15.07 5.24 -6.25
N GLU A 46 -16.19 4.70 -6.74
CA GLU A 46 -16.89 3.58 -6.11
C GLU A 46 -16.00 2.32 -6.04
N THR A 47 -15.34 1.98 -7.15
CA THR A 47 -14.39 0.87 -7.19
C THR A 47 -13.24 1.08 -6.20
N ALA A 48 -12.66 2.29 -6.17
CA ALA A 48 -11.60 2.63 -5.24
C ALA A 48 -12.05 2.54 -3.78
N GLN A 49 -13.25 3.02 -3.45
CA GLN A 49 -13.84 2.92 -2.11
C GLN A 49 -14.05 1.47 -1.69
N ALA A 50 -14.52 0.61 -2.59
CA ALA A 50 -14.73 -0.81 -2.31
C ALA A 50 -13.41 -1.53 -2.02
N VAL A 51 -12.38 -1.29 -2.83
CA VAL A 51 -11.03 -1.84 -2.62
C VAL A 51 -10.42 -1.31 -1.33
N PHE A 52 -10.46 0.01 -1.13
CA PHE A 52 -9.93 0.66 0.07
C PHE A 52 -10.57 0.09 1.33
N LYS A 53 -11.90 0.10 1.42
CA LYS A 53 -12.64 -0.44 2.57
C LYS A 53 -12.23 -1.87 2.87
N GLY A 54 -12.18 -2.70 1.82
CA GLY A 54 -11.79 -4.10 1.93
C GLY A 54 -10.42 -4.31 2.56
N ILE A 55 -9.45 -3.47 2.24
CA ILE A 55 -8.08 -3.57 2.76
C ILE A 55 -7.95 -2.87 4.12
N TYR A 56 -8.50 -1.65 4.24
CA TYR A 56 -8.35 -0.81 5.42
C TYR A 56 -8.92 -1.44 6.69
N GLU A 57 -10.11 -2.06 6.61
CA GLU A 57 -10.72 -2.78 7.74
C GLU A 57 -9.76 -3.83 8.33
N VAL A 58 -9.06 -4.59 7.48
CA VAL A 58 -8.12 -5.64 7.94
C VAL A 58 -6.86 -5.06 8.55
N LEU A 59 -6.33 -4.02 7.98
CA LEU A 59 -5.13 -3.36 8.51
C LEU A 59 -5.44 -2.73 9.86
N CYS A 60 -6.61 -2.09 10.02
CA CYS A 60 -7.07 -1.55 11.30
C CYS A 60 -7.24 -2.61 12.38
N GLU A 61 -7.86 -3.76 12.06
CA GLU A 61 -8.02 -4.89 12.99
C GLU A 61 -6.67 -5.38 13.55
N ARG A 62 -5.60 -5.23 12.77
CA ARG A 62 -4.23 -5.63 13.13
C ARG A 62 -3.35 -4.47 13.60
N LYS A 63 -3.90 -3.27 13.70
CA LYS A 63 -3.20 -2.04 14.05
C LYS A 63 -1.99 -1.76 13.13
N ILE A 64 -2.19 -1.99 11.84
CA ILE A 64 -1.24 -1.74 10.77
C ILE A 64 -1.70 -0.51 10.01
N TYR A 65 -0.79 0.41 9.72
CA TYR A 65 -1.08 1.65 9.00
C TYR A 65 -1.08 1.44 7.49
N LEU A 66 -2.07 2.05 6.83
CA LEU A 66 -2.14 2.12 5.38
C LEU A 66 -1.51 3.44 4.91
N ALA A 67 -0.59 3.34 3.95
CA ALA A 67 -0.03 4.47 3.23
C ALA A 67 -0.49 4.41 1.77
N ALA A 68 -1.35 5.33 1.35
CA ALA A 68 -1.92 5.35 0.00
C ALA A 68 -1.05 6.17 -0.95
N GLN A 69 -0.54 5.54 -2.01
CA GLN A 69 0.24 6.22 -3.03
C GLN A 69 -0.67 7.02 -3.98
N CYS A 70 -0.33 8.28 -4.20
CA CYS A 70 -0.90 9.11 -5.25
C CYS A 70 -0.36 8.74 -6.64
N CYS A 71 -1.01 9.24 -7.70
CA CYS A 71 -0.51 9.11 -9.06
C CYS A 71 0.63 10.12 -9.35
N GLU A 72 1.20 10.03 -10.55
CA GLU A 72 2.29 10.89 -11.04
C GLU A 72 1.94 12.38 -11.04
N HIS A 73 0.68 12.76 -11.19
CA HIS A 73 0.24 14.17 -11.13
C HIS A 73 0.51 14.82 -9.76
N LEU A 74 0.66 14.02 -8.71
CA LEU A 74 1.12 14.45 -7.39
C LEU A 74 2.47 13.83 -7.03
N ASN A 75 3.33 13.61 -8.02
CA ASN A 75 4.69 13.08 -7.86
C ASN A 75 4.76 11.81 -7.01
N ARG A 76 3.72 10.97 -7.04
CA ARG A 76 3.62 9.76 -6.21
C ARG A 76 3.64 10.03 -4.69
N ALA A 77 3.22 11.21 -4.25
CA ALA A 77 3.08 11.54 -2.83
C ALA A 77 2.25 10.49 -2.08
N ILE A 78 2.49 10.36 -0.80
CA ILE A 78 1.86 9.37 0.08
C ILE A 78 0.87 10.04 1.00
N ILE A 79 -0.32 9.47 1.10
CA ILE A 79 -1.32 9.84 2.10
C ILE A 79 -1.31 8.80 3.21
N VAL A 80 -1.15 9.25 4.45
CA VAL A 80 -1.01 8.38 5.63
C VAL A 80 -1.57 9.07 6.87
N GLU A 81 -1.91 8.30 7.92
CA GLU A 81 -2.25 8.87 9.23
C GLU A 81 -1.02 9.52 9.88
N ARG A 82 -1.17 10.72 10.42
CA ARG A 82 -0.09 11.46 11.10
C ARG A 82 0.58 10.65 12.20
N GLU A 83 -0.18 9.90 12.96
CA GLU A 83 0.34 9.08 14.07
C GLU A 83 1.31 7.97 13.63
N ALA A 84 1.20 7.50 12.38
CA ALA A 84 2.14 6.53 11.80
C ALA A 84 3.52 7.14 11.50
N VAL A 85 3.60 8.46 11.38
CA VAL A 85 4.77 9.18 10.86
C VAL A 85 5.07 10.45 11.67
N PRO A 86 5.22 10.36 13.00
CA PRO A 86 5.29 11.53 13.88
C PRO A 86 6.47 12.47 13.60
N ASN A 87 7.51 11.97 12.95
CA ASN A 87 8.74 12.73 12.66
C ASN A 87 8.94 13.02 11.16
N ALA A 88 7.94 12.76 10.33
CA ALA A 88 8.07 12.98 8.89
C ALA A 88 7.83 14.45 8.52
N GLU A 89 8.51 14.90 7.49
CA GLU A 89 8.24 16.18 6.84
C GLU A 89 6.94 16.08 6.03
N ILE A 90 5.98 16.97 6.33
CA ILE A 90 4.66 17.00 5.72
C ILE A 90 4.68 17.97 4.55
N VAL A 91 4.14 17.53 3.42
CA VAL A 91 3.92 18.38 2.25
C VAL A 91 2.44 18.77 2.14
N ASN A 92 2.18 19.95 1.58
CA ASN A 92 0.81 20.45 1.46
C ASN A 92 0.20 20.04 0.12
N VAL A 93 -0.52 18.93 0.12
CA VAL A 93 -1.33 18.49 -1.02
C VAL A 93 -2.56 17.71 -0.55
N VAL A 94 -3.68 17.92 -1.24
CA VAL A 94 -4.94 17.19 -1.02
C VAL A 94 -5.30 16.45 -2.30
N PRO A 95 -5.27 15.11 -2.30
CA PRO A 95 -5.53 14.35 -3.52
C PRO A 95 -6.97 14.50 -3.99
N GLN A 96 -7.15 14.51 -5.31
CA GLN A 96 -8.43 14.53 -6.00
C GLN A 96 -8.52 13.32 -6.94
N PRO A 97 -9.72 12.87 -7.34
CA PRO A 97 -9.87 11.73 -8.24
C PRO A 97 -9.08 11.85 -9.55
N LYS A 98 -8.89 13.08 -10.07
CA LYS A 98 -8.13 13.37 -11.29
C LYS A 98 -6.67 13.78 -11.03
N ALA A 99 -6.29 14.01 -9.77
CA ALA A 99 -4.94 14.38 -9.37
C ALA A 99 -4.62 13.71 -8.03
N GLY A 100 -3.89 12.61 -8.05
CA GLY A 100 -3.63 11.72 -6.91
C GLY A 100 -4.36 10.38 -7.02
N GLY A 101 -5.51 10.36 -7.68
CA GLY A 101 -6.31 9.17 -7.95
C GLY A 101 -7.38 8.88 -6.89
N SER A 102 -8.37 8.09 -7.29
CA SER A 102 -9.54 7.79 -6.45
C SER A 102 -9.21 7.06 -5.16
N PHE A 103 -8.17 6.19 -5.17
CA PHE A 103 -7.77 5.44 -3.98
C PHE A 103 -7.15 6.36 -2.91
N ALA A 104 -6.19 7.20 -3.28
CA ALA A 104 -5.57 8.16 -2.37
C ALA A 104 -6.58 9.21 -1.89
N THR A 105 -7.51 9.65 -2.76
CA THR A 105 -8.62 10.53 -2.37
C THR A 105 -9.52 9.88 -1.32
N THR A 106 -9.81 8.58 -1.48
CA THR A 106 -10.62 7.83 -0.51
C THR A 106 -9.88 7.71 0.82
N ALA A 107 -8.59 7.41 0.80
CA ALA A 107 -7.75 7.36 2.00
C ALA A 107 -7.78 8.68 2.76
N TYR A 108 -7.50 9.80 2.06
CA TYR A 108 -7.49 11.13 2.65
C TYR A 108 -8.81 11.50 3.34
N ARG A 109 -9.94 11.12 2.73
CA ARG A 109 -11.30 11.40 3.27
C ARG A 109 -11.70 10.48 4.40
N THR A 110 -11.04 9.32 4.54
CA THR A 110 -11.40 8.29 5.53
C THR A 110 -10.52 8.36 6.77
N PHE A 111 -9.27 8.73 6.63
CA PHE A 111 -8.33 8.87 7.73
C PHE A 111 -8.78 9.94 8.71
N LYS A 112 -8.45 9.76 9.98
CA LYS A 112 -8.82 10.69 11.06
C LYS A 112 -8.00 11.98 11.02
N ASP A 113 -6.70 11.85 10.78
CA ASP A 113 -5.74 12.96 10.66
C ASP A 113 -4.78 12.69 9.49
N PRO A 114 -5.28 12.81 8.24
CA PRO A 114 -4.49 12.52 7.05
C PRO A 114 -3.41 13.57 6.83
N VAL A 115 -2.21 13.10 6.51
CA VAL A 115 -1.10 13.94 6.05
C VAL A 115 -0.56 13.43 4.73
N ALA A 116 0.06 14.33 3.97
CA ALA A 116 0.77 13.98 2.75
C ALA A 116 2.29 14.05 2.97
N LEU A 117 3.01 13.07 2.44
CA LEU A 117 4.47 12.99 2.44
C LEU A 117 4.97 12.90 1.01
N GLU A 118 6.16 13.40 0.75
CA GLU A 118 6.83 13.22 -0.54
C GLU A 118 7.22 11.75 -0.75
N GLU A 119 7.76 11.08 0.28
CA GLU A 119 8.12 9.67 0.26
C GLU A 119 7.88 8.98 1.61
N ILE A 120 7.86 7.65 1.62
CA ILE A 120 7.81 6.85 2.85
C ILE A 120 8.76 5.65 2.75
N LYS A 121 9.10 5.06 3.90
CA LYS A 121 9.84 3.79 4.01
C LYS A 121 8.93 2.73 4.64
N ALA A 122 8.06 2.13 3.82
CA ALA A 122 7.08 1.16 4.26
C ALA A 122 7.68 -0.24 4.49
N ASP A 123 7.06 -1.01 5.38
CA ASP A 123 7.48 -2.37 5.76
C ASP A 123 7.05 -3.42 4.73
N ALA A 124 5.94 -3.15 4.03
CA ALA A 124 5.41 -3.98 2.96
C ALA A 124 4.62 -3.13 1.97
N GLY A 125 4.20 -3.74 0.86
CA GLY A 125 3.40 -3.05 -0.12
C GLY A 125 2.54 -3.96 -0.98
N LEU A 126 1.43 -3.38 -1.46
CA LEU A 126 0.56 -3.94 -2.47
C LEU A 126 0.51 -3.03 -3.68
N ASP A 127 0.81 -3.57 -4.83
CA ASP A 127 0.64 -2.91 -6.12
C ASP A 127 -0.55 -3.52 -6.85
N ILE A 128 -1.60 -2.74 -7.03
CA ILE A 128 -2.86 -3.14 -7.64
C ILE A 128 -2.99 -2.42 -8.98
N GLY A 129 -2.60 -3.10 -10.06
CA GLY A 129 -2.68 -2.57 -11.42
C GLY A 129 -1.41 -1.91 -11.94
N GLY A 130 -0.23 -2.32 -11.48
CA GLY A 130 1.05 -1.86 -12.03
C GLY A 130 1.39 -0.40 -11.72
N THR A 131 1.09 0.06 -10.51
CA THR A 131 1.26 1.46 -10.09
C THR A 131 2.67 1.84 -9.67
N LEU A 132 3.58 0.85 -9.54
CA LEU A 132 5.00 1.03 -9.20
C LEU A 132 5.21 1.66 -7.81
N ILE A 133 5.05 0.85 -6.76
CA ILE A 133 5.22 1.29 -5.36
C ILE A 133 6.65 1.15 -4.81
N GLY A 134 7.57 0.59 -5.59
CA GLY A 134 8.88 0.15 -5.09
C GLY A 134 9.73 1.25 -4.43
N MET A 135 9.60 2.53 -4.87
CA MET A 135 10.31 3.65 -4.29
C MET A 135 9.95 3.91 -2.82
N HIS A 136 8.79 3.46 -2.39
CA HIS A 136 8.27 3.67 -1.03
C HIS A 136 8.54 2.51 -0.07
N LEU A 137 9.18 1.44 -0.52
CA LEU A 137 9.54 0.31 0.34
C LEU A 137 10.90 0.50 1.00
N LYS A 138 11.04 0.02 2.24
CA LYS A 138 12.36 -0.17 2.86
C LYS A 138 13.20 -1.12 1.99
N ARG A 139 14.49 -0.91 1.95
CA ARG A 139 15.41 -1.90 1.37
C ARG A 139 15.66 -2.98 2.42
N VAL A 140 15.56 -4.25 2.06
CA VAL A 140 15.42 -4.82 0.72
C VAL A 140 13.97 -5.26 0.51
N ALA A 141 13.35 -4.90 -0.60
CA ALA A 141 12.04 -5.42 -0.98
C ALA A 141 12.17 -6.89 -1.44
N VAL A 142 11.28 -7.74 -0.95
CA VAL A 142 11.23 -9.18 -1.27
C VAL A 142 9.84 -9.50 -1.79
N PRO A 143 9.70 -10.09 -2.98
CA PRO A 143 8.40 -10.48 -3.51
C PRO A 143 7.67 -11.46 -2.59
N VAL A 144 6.36 -11.23 -2.41
CA VAL A 144 5.46 -12.13 -1.69
C VAL A 144 4.47 -12.73 -2.69
N ARG A 145 4.29 -14.05 -2.65
CA ARG A 145 3.27 -14.73 -3.44
C ARG A 145 2.02 -14.88 -2.59
N LEU A 146 0.95 -14.27 -3.05
CA LEU A 146 -0.37 -14.36 -2.42
C LEU A 146 -1.17 -15.48 -3.09
N GLY A 147 -2.22 -15.96 -2.42
CA GLY A 147 -3.15 -16.95 -2.98
C GLY A 147 -4.04 -16.42 -4.13
N ILE A 148 -3.92 -15.12 -4.44
CA ILE A 148 -4.56 -14.46 -5.58
C ILE A 148 -3.53 -13.61 -6.32
N ASP A 149 -3.69 -13.48 -7.61
CA ASP A 149 -2.83 -12.68 -8.50
C ASP A 149 -3.55 -11.45 -9.07
N ARG A 150 -4.84 -11.26 -8.74
CA ARG A 150 -5.67 -10.15 -9.22
C ARG A 150 -6.66 -9.65 -8.20
N ILE A 151 -6.99 -8.35 -8.32
CA ILE A 151 -8.15 -7.71 -7.69
C ILE A 151 -9.01 -7.12 -8.80
N GLY A 152 -10.20 -7.68 -9.03
CA GLY A 152 -10.95 -7.41 -10.26
C GLY A 152 -10.17 -7.89 -11.47
N GLN A 153 -9.88 -7.00 -12.42
CA GLN A 153 -9.03 -7.28 -13.58
C GLN A 153 -7.57 -6.84 -13.36
N ALA A 154 -7.30 -6.03 -12.36
CA ALA A 154 -5.96 -5.52 -12.06
C ALA A 154 -5.03 -6.64 -11.57
N ILE A 155 -3.81 -6.70 -12.09
CA ILE A 155 -2.75 -7.54 -11.52
C ILE A 155 -2.43 -7.11 -10.09
N LEU A 156 -2.13 -8.08 -9.24
CA LEU A 156 -1.76 -7.86 -7.85
C LEU A 156 -0.33 -8.32 -7.61
N LEU A 157 0.54 -7.39 -7.25
CA LEU A 157 1.88 -7.69 -6.77
C LEU A 157 1.98 -7.33 -5.29
N ALA A 158 2.72 -8.14 -4.53
CA ALA A 158 2.96 -7.90 -3.12
C ALA A 158 4.43 -8.02 -2.79
N ALA A 159 4.88 -7.19 -1.87
CA ALA A 159 6.24 -7.24 -1.35
C ALA A 159 6.24 -7.07 0.17
N ARG A 160 7.16 -7.74 0.83
CA ARG A 160 7.62 -7.45 2.19
C ARG A 160 9.02 -6.84 2.14
N THR A 161 9.50 -6.39 3.26
CA THR A 161 10.90 -5.95 3.37
C THR A 161 11.67 -6.81 4.36
N ARG A 162 12.97 -6.79 4.25
CA ARG A 162 13.90 -7.34 5.24
C ARG A 162 15.12 -6.43 5.40
N PRO A 163 15.82 -6.46 6.52
CA PRO A 163 17.09 -5.76 6.68
C PRO A 163 18.10 -6.18 5.62
N LYS A 164 19.00 -5.25 5.27
CA LYS A 164 20.11 -5.56 4.36
C LYS A 164 21.10 -6.46 5.05
N PHE A 165 21.67 -7.39 4.29
CA PHE A 165 22.90 -8.05 4.69
C PHE A 165 24.07 -7.13 4.33
N ILE A 166 24.71 -6.54 5.35
CA ILE A 166 25.82 -5.60 5.17
C ILE A 166 27.07 -6.20 5.83
N GLY A 167 28.09 -6.43 5.01
CA GLY A 167 29.39 -6.94 5.50
C GLY A 167 30.05 -7.85 4.49
N GLY A 168 31.30 -8.23 4.79
CA GLY A 168 32.11 -9.15 4.01
C GLY A 168 32.07 -10.58 4.58
N CYS A 169 33.07 -11.41 4.19
CA CYS A 169 33.14 -12.82 4.55
C CYS A 169 33.23 -13.11 6.07
N ARG A 170 33.52 -12.11 6.89
CA ARG A 170 33.58 -12.22 8.35
C ARG A 170 32.29 -11.79 9.05
N ALA A 171 31.27 -11.34 8.28
CA ALA A 171 30.03 -10.90 8.86
C ALA A 171 29.20 -12.09 9.35
N VAL A 172 28.51 -11.88 10.48
CA VAL A 172 27.52 -12.79 11.03
C VAL A 172 26.17 -12.08 10.99
N TYR A 173 25.10 -12.80 10.68
CA TYR A 173 23.76 -12.25 10.50
C TYR A 173 22.78 -12.89 11.50
N ASP A 174 21.74 -12.13 11.88
CA ASP A 174 20.66 -12.61 12.73
C ASP A 174 19.52 -13.15 11.84
N ASP A 175 19.30 -14.46 11.88
CA ASP A 175 18.29 -15.16 11.07
C ASP A 175 16.85 -14.87 11.49
N ARG A 176 16.64 -14.15 12.61
CA ARG A 176 15.31 -13.76 13.12
C ARG A 176 14.77 -12.48 12.51
N LEU A 177 15.58 -11.70 11.79
CA LEU A 177 15.24 -10.41 11.19
C LEU A 177 14.70 -10.54 9.75
#